data_e5a169b66006d8e0f64289e75c211b5a
#
_entry.id   e5a169b66006d8e0f64289e75c211b5a
#
_cell.length_a   1.000
_cell.length_b   1.000
_cell.length_c   1.000
_cell.angle_alpha   90.00
_cell.angle_beta   90.00
_cell.angle_gamma   90.00
#
_symmetry.space_group_name_H-M   'P 1'
#
loop_
_entity.id
_entity.type
_entity.pdbx_description
1 polymer ?
#
loop_
_entity_poly.entity_id
_entity_poly.type
_entity_poly.pdbx_seq_one_letter_code
_entity_poly.pdbx_strand_id
1 'polypeptide(L)'
;LATDNYDGNKTPGGIIVASSDAKNWRIVADQDDFDGLPAVMQIDGLNGGGIWDIIEYNGFLYVTVVTDKNIDGKINKQGFAMYRGDKHEDGSFTWTQVIGDHGTSGYDFGLGINYSMSCNMWVYNGYLYLGTYNDPMLDLAEIPASGNFELLYNDLDHSIYLYRMDADGNFQQVAGKDDIPYFPDGPIGNLGACLGNNSNQYIWRYGEHNGELYIGTYDTSTLTYHFTQITDGQVANMDYADISGRADMLKDAVLDGPLSTNLWNG
;
A
#
# COMPACT_ATOMS: atom_id res chain seq x y z
N LEU A 1 -0.60 26.23 13.37
CA LEU A 1 -1.99 25.81 13.21
C LEU A 1 -2.25 24.40 13.78
N ALA A 2 -1.27 23.50 13.75
CA ALA A 2 -1.41 22.16 14.34
C ALA A 2 -1.19 22.10 15.86
N THR A 3 -0.79 23.20 16.49
CA THR A 3 -0.42 23.22 17.91
C THR A 3 -1.62 23.27 18.86
N ASP A 4 -2.78 23.69 18.37
CA ASP A 4 -3.94 23.88 19.24
C ASP A 4 -4.72 22.57 19.50
N ASN A 5 -4.46 21.53 18.70
CA ASN A 5 -5.13 20.22 18.82
C ASN A 5 -4.23 19.12 19.41
N TYR A 6 -2.98 19.43 19.72
CA TYR A 6 -2.09 18.50 20.38
C TYR A 6 -2.33 18.49 21.88
N ASP A 7 -3.17 17.62 22.36
CA ASP A 7 -3.45 17.47 23.80
C ASP A 7 -2.51 16.50 24.52
N GLY A 8 -1.45 16.05 23.86
CA GLY A 8 -0.48 15.09 24.38
C GLY A 8 -0.95 13.63 24.37
N ASN A 9 -2.22 13.37 24.09
CA ASN A 9 -2.82 12.03 24.07
C ASN A 9 -3.46 11.66 22.74
N LYS A 10 -3.62 12.63 21.84
CA LYS A 10 -4.15 12.41 20.49
C LYS A 10 -3.28 13.10 19.47
N THR A 11 -2.78 12.36 18.51
CA THR A 11 -2.27 12.97 17.28
C THR A 11 -3.45 13.17 16.33
N PRO A 12 -3.52 14.29 15.60
CA PRO A 12 -4.62 14.54 14.67
C PRO A 12 -4.65 13.58 13.47
N GLY A 13 -3.66 12.68 13.36
CA GLY A 13 -3.53 11.79 12.21
C GLY A 13 -3.11 12.51 10.94
N GLY A 14 -3.35 11.89 9.79
CA GLY A 14 -3.13 12.51 8.49
C GLY A 14 -4.18 13.62 8.26
N ILE A 15 -3.75 14.73 7.64
CA ILE A 15 -4.63 15.84 7.27
C ILE A 15 -4.52 16.15 5.78
N ILE A 16 -5.63 16.59 5.19
CA ILE A 16 -5.65 17.15 3.84
C ILE A 16 -5.80 18.66 3.98
N VAL A 17 -4.93 19.40 3.35
CA VAL A 17 -4.98 20.86 3.32
C VAL A 17 -5.18 21.35 1.89
N ALA A 18 -5.91 22.43 1.72
CA ALA A 18 -6.13 23.07 0.43
C ALA A 18 -5.82 24.55 0.46
N SER A 19 -5.33 25.06 -0.67
CA SER A 19 -5.07 26.49 -0.92
C SER A 19 -5.36 26.79 -2.38
N SER A 20 -5.92 27.97 -2.66
CA SER A 20 -6.07 28.51 -4.01
C SER A 20 -4.92 29.41 -4.47
N ASP A 21 -4.07 29.84 -3.53
CA ASP A 21 -3.00 30.82 -3.77
C ASP A 21 -1.63 30.37 -3.25
N ALA A 22 -1.54 29.13 -2.74
CA ALA A 22 -0.38 28.52 -2.10
C ALA A 22 0.18 29.33 -0.89
N LYS A 23 -0.61 30.25 -0.34
CA LYS A 23 -0.24 31.08 0.82
C LYS A 23 -1.21 30.89 1.98
N ASN A 24 -2.49 30.88 1.67
CA ASN A 24 -3.55 30.71 2.66
C ASN A 24 -4.06 29.26 2.58
N TRP A 25 -3.74 28.45 3.59
CA TRP A 25 -4.10 27.05 3.66
C TRP A 25 -5.24 26.82 4.66
N ARG A 26 -6.13 25.93 4.34
CA ARG A 26 -7.19 25.44 5.24
C ARG A 26 -7.15 23.93 5.31
N ILE A 27 -7.51 23.36 6.43
CA ILE A 27 -7.75 21.92 6.56
C ILE A 27 -9.10 21.63 5.87
N VAL A 28 -9.12 20.62 5.01
CA VAL A 28 -10.32 20.16 4.29
C VAL A 28 -10.75 18.76 4.72
N ALA A 29 -9.86 18.02 5.32
CA ALA A 29 -10.15 16.76 5.97
C ALA A 29 -9.07 16.44 7.00
N ASP A 30 -9.48 15.78 8.06
CA ASP A 30 -8.62 15.15 9.05
C ASP A 30 -9.08 13.72 9.32
N GLN A 31 -8.52 13.07 10.31
CA GLN A 31 -8.84 11.68 10.61
C GLN A 31 -10.30 11.49 11.00
N ASP A 32 -10.95 12.49 11.60
CA ASP A 32 -12.35 12.40 12.02
C ASP A 32 -13.30 12.42 10.80
N ASP A 33 -12.89 13.03 9.68
CA ASP A 33 -13.65 13.03 8.43
C ASP A 33 -13.68 11.66 7.74
N PHE A 34 -12.72 10.82 8.06
CA PHE A 34 -12.63 9.43 7.59
C PHE A 34 -13.16 8.46 8.66
N ASP A 35 -14.30 8.80 9.26
CA ASP A 35 -14.94 8.03 10.32
C ASP A 35 -15.18 6.58 9.89
N GLY A 36 -14.77 5.63 10.72
CA GLY A 36 -14.77 4.20 10.39
C GLY A 36 -13.49 3.72 9.72
N LEU A 37 -12.53 4.60 9.38
CA LEU A 37 -11.18 4.15 9.10
C LEU A 37 -10.59 3.53 10.36
N PRO A 38 -10.11 2.29 10.26
CA PRO A 38 -9.20 1.82 11.28
C PRO A 38 -8.01 2.78 11.30
N ALA A 39 -7.77 3.37 12.45
CA ALA A 39 -6.61 4.23 12.64
C ALA A 39 -5.37 3.45 12.25
N VAL A 40 -4.63 3.95 11.27
CA VAL A 40 -3.36 3.38 10.88
C VAL A 40 -2.40 3.53 12.04
N MET A 41 -1.78 2.44 12.45
CA MET A 41 -0.83 2.40 13.56
C MET A 41 -1.37 2.99 14.86
N GLN A 42 -2.44 2.41 15.39
CA GLN A 42 -2.91 2.71 16.74
C GLN A 42 -1.92 2.18 17.76
N ILE A 43 -1.13 3.06 18.37
CA ILE A 43 -0.28 2.76 19.50
C ILE A 43 -0.87 3.49 20.70
N ASP A 44 -1.40 2.74 21.70
CA ASP A 44 -1.81 3.23 23.02
C ASP A 44 -2.47 4.62 23.03
N GLY A 45 -3.53 4.81 22.25
CA GLY A 45 -4.27 6.07 22.18
C GLY A 45 -3.70 7.11 21.21
N LEU A 46 -2.62 6.81 20.52
CA LEU A 46 -2.14 7.61 19.40
C LEU A 46 -2.87 7.17 18.12
N ASN A 47 -3.52 8.12 17.48
CA ASN A 47 -4.10 7.91 16.16
C ASN A 47 -3.05 8.24 15.11
N GLY A 48 -2.67 7.28 14.30
CA GLY A 48 -1.83 7.49 13.14
C GLY A 48 -2.62 7.16 11.88
N GLY A 49 -2.41 7.90 10.82
CA GLY A 49 -2.99 7.65 9.52
C GLY A 49 -2.08 8.20 8.42
N GLY A 50 -1.93 7.46 7.34
CA GLY A 50 -1.13 7.86 6.19
C GLY A 50 -2.03 8.14 5.00
N ILE A 51 -2.21 9.41 4.64
CA ILE A 51 -2.73 9.78 3.33
C ILE A 51 -1.57 9.54 2.36
N TRP A 52 -1.79 8.62 1.41
CA TRP A 52 -0.73 8.20 0.52
C TRP A 52 -0.73 8.99 -0.77
N ASP A 53 -1.89 9.11 -1.41
CA ASP A 53 -2.01 9.84 -2.67
C ASP A 53 -3.35 10.57 -2.77
N ILE A 54 -3.37 11.65 -3.53
CA ILE A 54 -4.55 12.51 -3.72
C ILE A 54 -4.61 12.91 -5.20
N ILE A 55 -5.74 12.67 -5.85
CA ILE A 55 -5.94 13.03 -7.24
C ILE A 55 -7.37 13.45 -7.53
N GLU A 56 -7.57 14.37 -8.47
CA GLU A 56 -8.88 14.67 -9.02
C GLU A 56 -9.20 13.71 -10.17
N TYR A 57 -10.39 13.12 -10.12
CA TYR A 57 -10.94 12.32 -11.20
C TYR A 57 -12.44 12.51 -11.30
N ASN A 58 -12.95 12.81 -12.48
CA ASN A 58 -14.38 12.98 -12.77
C ASN A 58 -15.11 14.00 -11.87
N GLY A 59 -14.40 15.06 -11.44
CA GLY A 59 -14.95 16.12 -10.58
C GLY A 59 -14.94 15.79 -9.08
N PHE A 60 -14.44 14.62 -8.69
CA PHE A 60 -14.26 14.22 -7.30
C PHE A 60 -12.79 14.19 -6.90
N LEU A 61 -12.53 14.38 -5.62
CA LEU A 61 -11.19 14.20 -5.05
C LEU A 61 -11.06 12.77 -4.53
N TYR A 62 -10.16 11.98 -5.09
CA TYR A 62 -9.87 10.65 -4.60
C TYR A 62 -8.63 10.66 -3.72
N VAL A 63 -8.69 9.89 -2.65
CA VAL A 63 -7.63 9.80 -1.65
C VAL A 63 -7.40 8.34 -1.32
N THR A 64 -6.15 7.90 -1.36
CA THR A 64 -5.74 6.60 -0.87
C THR A 64 -5.07 6.72 0.49
N VAL A 65 -5.33 5.77 1.35
CA VAL A 65 -4.92 5.78 2.75
C VAL A 65 -4.32 4.43 3.13
N VAL A 66 -3.20 4.47 3.83
CA VAL A 66 -2.62 3.28 4.47
C VAL A 66 -3.47 2.91 5.69
N THR A 67 -3.80 1.65 5.86
CA THR A 67 -4.71 1.18 6.92
C THR A 67 -4.15 0.09 7.82
N ASP A 68 -2.86 -0.22 7.73
CA ASP A 68 -2.26 -1.22 8.60
C ASP A 68 -2.47 -0.88 10.08
N LYS A 69 -2.84 -1.88 10.85
CA LYS A 69 -3.14 -1.73 12.27
C LYS A 69 -2.04 -2.32 13.13
N ASN A 70 -1.60 -1.56 14.12
CA ASN A 70 -0.86 -2.14 15.24
C ASN A 70 -1.86 -2.59 16.31
N ILE A 71 -1.99 -3.90 16.50
CA ILE A 71 -2.83 -4.50 17.52
C ILE A 71 -1.90 -5.27 18.48
N ASP A 72 -1.86 -4.88 19.74
CA ASP A 72 -1.03 -5.50 20.78
C ASP A 72 0.47 -5.57 20.39
N GLY A 73 0.99 -4.51 19.77
CA GLY A 73 2.38 -4.44 19.34
C GLY A 73 2.70 -5.24 18.08
N LYS A 74 1.68 -5.73 17.37
CA LYS A 74 1.84 -6.44 16.09
C LYS A 74 1.18 -5.66 14.97
N ILE A 75 1.88 -5.52 13.86
CA ILE A 75 1.32 -4.94 12.64
C ILE A 75 0.41 -5.96 11.99
N ASN A 76 -0.85 -5.57 11.79
CA ASN A 76 -1.84 -6.37 11.07
C ASN A 76 -2.09 -5.71 9.73
N LYS A 77 -1.65 -6.33 8.66
CA LYS A 77 -1.87 -5.87 7.31
C LYS A 77 -3.33 -5.98 6.93
N GLN A 78 -3.87 -4.91 6.38
CA GLN A 78 -5.27 -4.83 6.01
C GLN A 78 -5.50 -4.50 4.53
N GLY A 79 -4.50 -3.94 3.88
CA GLY A 79 -4.59 -3.34 2.56
C GLY A 79 -5.02 -1.88 2.61
N PHE A 80 -4.86 -1.15 1.52
CA PHE A 80 -5.20 0.27 1.44
C PHE A 80 -6.71 0.49 1.40
N ALA A 81 -7.14 1.67 1.88
CA ALA A 81 -8.47 2.20 1.63
C ALA A 81 -8.44 3.32 0.59
N MET A 82 -9.57 3.53 -0.10
CA MET A 82 -9.77 4.66 -1.00
C MET A 82 -11.08 5.37 -0.67
N TYR A 83 -11.00 6.69 -0.61
CA TYR A 83 -12.14 7.57 -0.38
C TYR A 83 -12.36 8.49 -1.57
N ARG A 84 -13.62 8.80 -1.82
CA ARG A 84 -14.06 9.81 -2.77
C ARG A 84 -14.62 10.99 -2.00
N GLY A 85 -14.07 12.17 -2.21
CA GLY A 85 -14.55 13.43 -1.67
C GLY A 85 -15.40 14.19 -2.69
N ASP A 86 -16.64 14.49 -2.32
CA ASP A 86 -17.54 15.36 -3.05
C ASP A 86 -17.49 16.75 -2.45
N LYS A 87 -17.00 17.73 -3.23
CA LYS A 87 -16.80 19.10 -2.78
C LYS A 87 -18.07 19.91 -2.91
N HIS A 88 -18.49 20.54 -1.81
CA HIS A 88 -19.63 21.45 -1.75
C HIS A 88 -19.26 22.89 -2.11
N GLU A 89 -20.27 23.73 -2.36
CA GLU A 89 -20.09 25.15 -2.70
C GLU A 89 -19.40 25.96 -1.57
N ASP A 90 -19.63 25.58 -0.32
CA ASP A 90 -18.97 26.19 0.85
C ASP A 90 -17.51 25.74 1.02
N GLY A 91 -17.06 24.80 0.19
CA GLY A 91 -15.70 24.23 0.20
C GLY A 91 -15.51 23.07 1.16
N SER A 92 -16.54 22.63 1.88
CA SER A 92 -16.54 21.39 2.64
C SER A 92 -16.59 20.17 1.71
N PHE A 93 -16.37 18.99 2.27
CA PHE A 93 -16.42 17.72 1.54
C PHE A 93 -17.35 16.73 2.24
N THR A 94 -18.04 15.92 1.44
CA THR A 94 -18.60 14.65 1.89
C THR A 94 -17.72 13.53 1.41
N TRP A 95 -17.23 12.71 2.34
CA TRP A 95 -16.35 11.59 2.03
C TRP A 95 -17.12 10.28 1.97
N THR A 96 -16.89 9.51 0.93
CA THR A 96 -17.48 8.17 0.73
C THR A 96 -16.37 7.16 0.56
N GLN A 97 -16.39 6.09 1.33
CA GLN A 97 -15.45 4.98 1.18
C GLN A 97 -15.77 4.20 -0.11
N VAL A 98 -14.77 4.04 -0.97
CA VAL A 98 -14.86 3.32 -2.25
C VAL A 98 -14.22 1.94 -2.13
N ILE A 99 -13.07 1.86 -1.48
CA ILE A 99 -12.36 0.62 -1.13
C ILE A 99 -12.12 0.65 0.37
N GLY A 100 -12.50 -0.42 1.08
CA GLY A 100 -12.32 -0.49 2.50
C GLY A 100 -13.16 -1.57 3.15
N ASP A 101 -14.01 -1.22 4.11
CA ASP A 101 -14.93 -2.17 4.72
C ASP A 101 -16.01 -2.57 3.71
N HIS A 102 -16.05 -3.82 3.31
CA HIS A 102 -17.03 -4.36 2.34
C HIS A 102 -18.49 -4.06 2.73
N GLY A 103 -18.79 -3.99 4.00
CA GLY A 103 -20.11 -3.62 4.49
C GLY A 103 -20.52 -2.17 4.18
N THR A 104 -19.54 -1.30 3.93
CA THR A 104 -19.71 0.14 3.68
C THR A 104 -19.40 0.50 2.23
N SER A 105 -18.35 -0.08 1.68
CA SER A 105 -17.84 0.25 0.34
C SER A 105 -18.19 -0.84 -0.67
N GLY A 106 -18.36 -1.44 -1.30
CA GLY A 106 -18.55 -2.54 -2.28
C GLY A 106 -17.29 -3.36 -2.51
N TYR A 107 -16.14 -2.90 -2.00
CA TYR A 107 -14.85 -3.56 -2.17
C TYR A 107 -14.09 -3.61 -0.84
N ASP A 108 -13.47 -4.75 -0.55
CA ASP A 108 -12.62 -4.92 0.62
C ASP A 108 -11.33 -4.10 0.51
N PHE A 109 -10.68 -3.85 1.64
CA PHE A 109 -9.37 -3.22 1.71
C PHE A 109 -8.40 -3.86 0.73
N GLY A 110 -7.59 -3.02 0.06
CA GLY A 110 -6.63 -3.47 -0.95
C GLY A 110 -7.23 -4.20 -2.15
N LEU A 111 -8.55 -4.04 -2.41
CA LEU A 111 -9.30 -4.84 -3.39
C LEU A 111 -9.22 -6.36 -3.10
N GLY A 112 -9.24 -6.73 -1.82
CA GLY A 112 -9.16 -8.11 -1.34
C GLY A 112 -7.75 -8.63 -1.11
N ILE A 113 -6.72 -7.79 -1.29
CA ILE A 113 -5.32 -8.15 -1.05
C ILE A 113 -4.79 -7.39 0.17
N ASN A 114 -4.70 -8.08 1.29
CA ASN A 114 -4.25 -7.50 2.55
C ASN A 114 -2.81 -6.97 2.54
N TYR A 115 -2.00 -7.46 1.61
CA TYR A 115 -0.59 -7.07 1.46
C TYR A 115 -0.41 -5.79 0.64
N SER A 116 -1.44 -5.32 -0.06
CA SER A 116 -1.42 -4.04 -0.78
C SER A 116 -1.58 -2.88 0.21
N MET A 117 -0.47 -2.41 0.79
CA MET A 117 -0.47 -1.43 1.89
C MET A 117 -0.94 -0.06 1.48
N SER A 118 -0.63 0.34 0.26
CA SER A 118 -0.99 1.65 -0.28
C SER A 118 -1.10 1.60 -1.80
N CYS A 119 -1.57 2.68 -2.39
CA CYS A 119 -1.57 2.77 -3.83
C CYS A 119 -1.39 4.22 -4.33
N ASN A 120 -0.60 4.37 -5.38
CA ASN A 120 -0.48 5.61 -6.15
C ASN A 120 -1.52 5.64 -7.26
N MET A 121 -2.00 6.83 -7.57
CA MET A 121 -3.06 7.03 -8.55
C MET A 121 -2.59 7.88 -9.73
N TRP A 122 -3.22 7.66 -10.89
CA TRP A 122 -3.01 8.46 -12.09
C TRP A 122 -4.22 8.43 -13.01
N VAL A 123 -4.59 9.57 -13.58
CA VAL A 123 -5.68 9.64 -14.57
C VAL A 123 -5.10 9.53 -15.96
N TYR A 124 -5.58 8.56 -16.74
CA TYR A 124 -5.15 8.36 -18.12
C TYR A 124 -6.29 7.79 -18.97
N ASN A 125 -6.52 8.36 -20.14
CA ASN A 125 -7.54 7.94 -21.11
C ASN A 125 -8.94 7.72 -20.49
N GLY A 126 -9.36 8.61 -19.58
CA GLY A 126 -10.68 8.55 -18.97
C GLY A 126 -10.83 7.51 -17.84
N TYR A 127 -9.74 6.87 -17.41
CA TYR A 127 -9.70 5.95 -16.28
C TYR A 127 -8.83 6.50 -15.16
N LEU A 128 -9.17 6.15 -13.94
CA LEU A 128 -8.31 6.30 -12.79
C LEU A 128 -7.51 5.01 -12.59
N TYR A 129 -6.19 5.08 -12.77
CA TYR A 129 -5.26 3.97 -12.53
C TYR A 129 -4.80 3.96 -11.07
N LEU A 130 -4.69 2.76 -10.52
CA LEU A 130 -4.27 2.51 -9.14
C LEU A 130 -3.12 1.48 -9.16
N GLY A 131 -1.94 1.91 -8.74
CA GLY A 131 -0.77 1.05 -8.66
C GLY A 131 -0.37 0.81 -7.23
N THR A 132 -0.33 -0.45 -6.81
CA THR A 132 -0.13 -0.80 -5.42
C THR A 132 1.32 -0.78 -4.99
N TYR A 133 1.49 -0.80 -3.68
CA TYR A 133 2.73 -0.89 -2.95
C TYR A 133 2.63 -1.96 -1.88
N ASN A 134 3.70 -2.71 -1.73
CA ASN A 134 3.89 -3.63 -0.62
C ASN A 134 5.31 -3.53 -0.08
N ASP A 135 5.49 -3.55 1.24
CA ASP A 135 6.80 -3.43 1.88
C ASP A 135 7.19 -4.72 2.61
N PRO A 136 7.98 -5.60 1.96
CA PRO A 136 8.45 -6.82 2.60
C PRO A 136 9.45 -6.56 3.74
N MET A 137 9.98 -5.34 3.86
CA MET A 137 10.91 -4.99 4.94
C MET A 137 10.23 -4.97 6.31
N LEU A 138 8.96 -4.59 6.36
CA LEU A 138 8.19 -4.64 7.61
C LEU A 138 8.05 -6.08 8.10
N ASP A 139 7.83 -7.01 7.17
CA ASP A 139 7.73 -8.43 7.51
C ASP A 139 9.07 -9.01 7.96
N LEU A 140 10.15 -8.60 7.31
CA LEU A 140 11.50 -8.96 7.76
C LEU A 140 11.78 -8.51 9.20
N ALA A 141 11.30 -7.33 9.57
CA ALA A 141 11.44 -6.82 10.93
C ALA A 141 10.64 -7.64 11.97
N GLU A 142 9.54 -8.26 11.56
CA GLU A 142 8.69 -9.07 12.45
C GLU A 142 9.15 -10.54 12.60
N ILE A 143 9.88 -11.07 11.62
CA ILE A 143 10.32 -12.47 11.62
C ILE A 143 11.06 -12.86 12.92
N PRO A 144 12.01 -12.07 13.46
CA PRO A 144 12.72 -12.43 14.68
C PRO A 144 11.80 -12.62 15.89
N ALA A 145 10.71 -11.86 15.95
CA ALA A 145 9.75 -11.94 17.06
C ALA A 145 8.70 -13.03 16.86
N SER A 146 8.23 -13.22 15.62
CA SER A 146 7.11 -14.11 15.29
C SER A 146 7.56 -15.49 14.80
N GLY A 147 8.73 -15.58 14.17
CA GLY A 147 9.16 -16.76 13.41
C GLY A 147 8.28 -17.04 12.19
N ASN A 148 7.46 -16.07 11.78
CA ASN A 148 6.50 -16.24 10.70
C ASN A 148 7.05 -15.70 9.38
N PHE A 149 7.50 -16.61 8.53
CA PHE A 149 7.97 -16.30 7.18
C PHE A 149 6.84 -16.25 6.13
N GLU A 150 5.66 -16.71 6.48
CA GLU A 150 4.54 -16.78 5.54
C GLU A 150 4.12 -15.37 5.07
N LEU A 151 4.18 -14.37 5.97
CA LEU A 151 3.90 -12.98 5.61
C LEU A 151 4.86 -12.48 4.52
N LEU A 152 6.16 -12.70 4.70
CA LEU A 152 7.16 -12.30 3.71
C LEU A 152 6.93 -12.95 2.35
N TYR A 153 6.58 -14.23 2.33
CA TYR A 153 6.30 -14.94 1.07
C TYR A 153 5.09 -14.38 0.37
N ASN A 154 4.03 -14.13 1.13
CA ASN A 154 2.81 -13.56 0.59
C ASN A 154 3.05 -12.15 0.04
N ASP A 155 3.87 -11.35 0.71
CA ASP A 155 4.23 -10.03 0.24
C ASP A 155 5.04 -10.06 -1.06
N LEU A 156 6.00 -10.94 -1.16
CA LEU A 156 6.81 -11.11 -2.37
C LEU A 156 5.99 -11.68 -3.54
N ASP A 157 5.02 -12.56 -3.27
CA ASP A 157 4.16 -13.17 -4.29
C ASP A 157 3.06 -12.22 -4.77
N HIS A 158 2.62 -11.28 -3.90
CA HIS A 158 1.56 -10.31 -4.17
C HIS A 158 2.06 -8.86 -4.16
N SER A 159 3.29 -8.61 -4.60
CA SER A 159 3.95 -7.35 -4.35
C SER A 159 3.29 -6.16 -5.02
N ILE A 160 2.94 -6.24 -6.30
CA ILE A 160 2.25 -5.14 -6.97
C ILE A 160 1.15 -5.61 -7.91
N TYR A 161 0.09 -4.80 -7.90
CA TYR A 161 -1.04 -4.88 -8.81
C TYR A 161 -1.26 -3.53 -9.46
N LEU A 162 -1.75 -3.57 -10.69
CA LEU A 162 -2.26 -2.40 -11.39
C LEU A 162 -3.73 -2.59 -11.67
N TYR A 163 -4.54 -1.68 -11.16
CA TYR A 163 -5.96 -1.61 -11.42
C TYR A 163 -6.30 -0.35 -12.21
N ARG A 164 -7.50 -0.32 -12.79
CA ARG A 164 -8.12 0.91 -13.27
C ARG A 164 -9.59 0.95 -12.90
N MET A 165 -10.10 2.15 -12.68
CA MET A 165 -11.50 2.42 -12.39
C MET A 165 -12.08 3.30 -13.50
N ASP A 166 -13.27 2.95 -13.99
CA ASP A 166 -14.01 3.79 -14.93
C ASP A 166 -14.79 4.92 -14.24
N ALA A 167 -15.49 5.74 -15.05
CA ALA A 167 -16.28 6.86 -14.56
C ALA A 167 -17.49 6.43 -13.70
N ASP A 168 -17.95 5.20 -13.88
CA ASP A 168 -19.08 4.61 -13.13
C ASP A 168 -18.62 3.94 -11.83
N GLY A 169 -17.30 3.90 -11.56
CA GLY A 169 -16.72 3.32 -10.37
C GLY A 169 -16.44 1.81 -10.45
N ASN A 170 -16.50 1.22 -11.65
CA ASN A 170 -16.18 -0.19 -11.82
C ASN A 170 -14.67 -0.39 -11.98
N PHE A 171 -14.14 -1.34 -11.22
CA PHE A 171 -12.72 -1.69 -11.26
C PHE A 171 -12.44 -2.83 -12.25
N GLN A 172 -11.25 -2.78 -12.83
CA GLN A 172 -10.66 -3.85 -13.63
C GLN A 172 -9.20 -4.03 -13.21
N GLN A 173 -8.76 -5.27 -13.08
CA GLN A 173 -7.34 -5.57 -12.91
C GLN A 173 -6.64 -5.43 -14.25
N VAL A 174 -5.57 -4.63 -14.31
CA VAL A 174 -4.77 -4.42 -15.53
C VAL A 174 -3.56 -5.34 -15.55
N ALA A 175 -2.87 -5.47 -14.42
CA ALA A 175 -1.71 -6.35 -14.27
C ALA A 175 -1.61 -6.84 -12.81
N GLY A 176 -0.91 -7.95 -12.63
CA GLY A 176 -0.73 -8.59 -11.33
C GLY A 176 -1.06 -10.08 -11.42
N LYS A 177 -1.13 -10.73 -10.27
CA LYS A 177 -1.50 -12.14 -10.14
C LYS A 177 -2.99 -12.33 -10.43
N ASP A 178 -3.38 -13.47 -11.00
CA ASP A 178 -4.74 -13.80 -11.44
C ASP A 178 -5.60 -14.51 -10.36
N ASP A 179 -5.34 -14.20 -9.09
CA ASP A 179 -5.95 -14.87 -7.94
C ASP A 179 -6.90 -13.96 -7.12
N ILE A 180 -7.24 -12.78 -7.63
CA ILE A 180 -8.08 -11.84 -6.89
C ILE A 180 -9.55 -12.19 -7.04
N PRO A 181 -10.29 -12.40 -5.94
CA PRO A 181 -11.71 -12.84 -5.99
C PRO A 181 -12.62 -11.85 -6.74
N TYR A 182 -12.33 -10.56 -6.74
CA TYR A 182 -13.12 -9.55 -7.45
C TYR A 182 -12.92 -9.56 -8.97
N PHE A 183 -11.84 -10.18 -9.45
CA PHE A 183 -11.46 -10.20 -10.87
C PHE A 183 -11.22 -11.64 -11.35
N PRO A 184 -12.28 -12.47 -11.39
CA PRO A 184 -12.14 -13.90 -11.70
C PRO A 184 -11.65 -14.18 -13.12
N ASP A 185 -11.74 -13.19 -14.02
CA ASP A 185 -11.23 -13.31 -15.39
C ASP A 185 -9.73 -12.95 -15.48
N GLY A 186 -9.13 -12.56 -14.35
CA GLY A 186 -7.73 -12.15 -14.26
C GLY A 186 -7.43 -10.78 -14.89
N PRO A 187 -6.14 -10.45 -15.05
CA PRO A 187 -5.73 -9.17 -15.60
C PRO A 187 -6.03 -9.05 -17.10
N ILE A 188 -6.51 -7.87 -17.52
CA ILE A 188 -6.80 -7.56 -18.92
C ILE A 188 -5.54 -7.26 -19.74
N GLY A 189 -4.42 -6.91 -19.09
CA GLY A 189 -3.13 -6.64 -19.72
C GLY A 189 -2.30 -7.90 -19.88
N ASN A 190 -1.15 -7.75 -20.51
CA ASN A 190 -0.22 -8.84 -20.80
C ASN A 190 0.95 -8.95 -19.81
N LEU A 191 0.95 -8.14 -18.75
CA LEU A 191 1.94 -8.20 -17.69
C LEU A 191 1.37 -9.00 -16.51
N GLY A 192 2.09 -10.04 -16.11
CA GLY A 192 1.72 -10.90 -14.99
C GLY A 192 2.06 -10.30 -13.63
N ALA A 193 2.21 -11.19 -12.65
CA ALA A 193 2.57 -10.83 -11.28
C ALA A 193 3.78 -9.88 -11.26
N CYS A 194 3.73 -8.87 -10.42
CA CYS A 194 4.80 -7.89 -10.20
C CYS A 194 5.32 -7.22 -11.47
N LEU A 195 4.47 -7.12 -12.51
CA LEU A 195 4.81 -6.65 -13.86
C LEU A 195 5.96 -7.48 -14.49
N GLY A 196 6.04 -8.77 -14.17
CA GLY A 196 7.04 -9.70 -14.67
C GLY A 196 8.37 -9.71 -13.93
N ASN A 197 8.50 -9.01 -12.81
CA ASN A 197 9.67 -9.04 -11.94
C ASN A 197 9.25 -9.00 -10.47
N ASN A 198 9.36 -10.12 -9.77
CA ASN A 198 8.93 -10.26 -8.37
C ASN A 198 9.67 -9.34 -7.39
N SER A 199 10.78 -8.75 -7.78
CA SER A 199 11.46 -7.72 -7.00
C SER A 199 10.82 -6.34 -7.11
N ASN A 200 9.88 -6.14 -8.03
CA ASN A 200 9.09 -4.92 -8.09
C ASN A 200 8.10 -4.91 -6.93
N GLN A 201 8.28 -3.98 -5.99
CA GLN A 201 7.48 -3.85 -4.78
C GLN A 201 6.58 -2.63 -4.78
N TYR A 202 6.84 -1.69 -5.71
CA TYR A 202 6.10 -0.44 -5.84
C TYR A 202 5.79 -0.13 -7.30
N ILE A 203 4.58 0.34 -7.55
CA ILE A 203 4.33 1.28 -8.64
C ILE A 203 4.61 2.66 -8.06
N TRP A 204 5.81 3.18 -8.36
CA TRP A 204 6.33 4.37 -7.70
C TRP A 204 5.86 5.67 -8.33
N ARG A 205 5.83 5.71 -9.66
CA ARG A 205 5.48 6.91 -10.41
C ARG A 205 4.79 6.57 -11.71
N TYR A 206 3.95 7.49 -12.13
CA TYR A 206 3.35 7.51 -13.45
C TYR A 206 3.85 8.70 -14.23
N GLY A 207 3.76 8.60 -15.55
CA GLY A 207 4.00 9.68 -16.48
C GLY A 207 3.24 9.46 -17.78
N GLU A 208 2.97 10.52 -18.50
CA GLU A 208 2.35 10.46 -19.81
C GLU A 208 3.24 11.17 -20.83
N HIS A 209 3.44 10.54 -21.97
CA HIS A 209 4.15 11.13 -23.09
C HIS A 209 3.61 10.59 -24.40
N ASN A 210 3.27 11.50 -25.32
CA ASN A 210 2.77 11.18 -26.67
C ASN A 210 1.56 10.21 -26.67
N GLY A 211 0.67 10.31 -25.69
CA GLY A 211 -0.51 9.46 -25.59
C GLY A 211 -0.25 8.05 -25.06
N GLU A 212 0.93 7.80 -24.49
CA GLU A 212 1.28 6.56 -23.83
C GLU A 212 1.41 6.77 -22.32
N LEU A 213 0.96 5.78 -21.53
CA LEU A 213 1.14 5.74 -20.08
C LEU A 213 2.46 5.05 -19.74
N TYR A 214 3.29 5.72 -18.97
CA TYR A 214 4.54 5.19 -18.45
C TYR A 214 4.40 4.90 -16.95
N ILE A 215 4.91 3.75 -16.53
CA ILE A 215 4.89 3.30 -15.14
C ILE A 215 6.32 3.01 -14.71
N GLY A 216 6.78 3.71 -13.67
CA GLY A 216 8.05 3.47 -13.01
C GLY A 216 7.85 2.65 -11.76
N THR A 217 8.63 1.58 -11.61
CA THR A 217 8.60 0.70 -10.44
C THR A 217 9.81 0.92 -9.55
N TYR A 218 9.70 0.48 -8.31
CA TYR A 218 10.82 0.36 -7.39
C TYR A 218 11.16 -1.13 -7.21
N ASP A 219 12.38 -1.48 -7.58
CA ASP A 219 12.94 -2.82 -7.47
C ASP A 219 13.70 -2.95 -6.15
N THR A 220 13.31 -3.91 -5.33
CA THR A 220 13.92 -4.18 -4.02
C THR A 220 14.99 -5.27 -4.07
N SER A 221 15.47 -5.66 -5.26
CA SER A 221 16.50 -6.69 -5.41
C SER A 221 17.81 -6.39 -4.66
N THR A 222 18.09 -5.11 -4.39
CA THR A 222 19.22 -4.72 -3.54
C THR A 222 19.03 -5.19 -2.09
N LEU A 223 17.82 -5.36 -1.61
CA LEU A 223 17.52 -5.94 -0.30
C LEU A 223 17.79 -7.46 -0.34
N THR A 224 17.38 -8.12 -1.41
CA THR A 224 17.67 -9.55 -1.62
C THR A 224 19.15 -9.80 -1.83
N TYR A 225 19.95 -8.79 -2.26
CA TYR A 225 21.40 -8.91 -2.38
C TYR A 225 22.07 -9.26 -1.04
N HIS A 226 21.62 -8.69 0.05
CA HIS A 226 22.11 -9.07 1.37
C HIS A 226 21.74 -10.52 1.73
N PHE A 227 20.54 -10.96 1.37
CA PHE A 227 20.14 -12.36 1.50
C PHE A 227 20.96 -13.29 0.62
N THR A 228 21.27 -12.88 -0.62
CA THR A 228 22.10 -13.69 -1.52
C THR A 228 23.53 -13.87 -1.01
N GLN A 229 24.06 -12.87 -0.32
CA GLN A 229 25.40 -12.97 0.28
C GLN A 229 25.42 -13.93 1.47
N ILE A 230 24.32 -14.02 2.22
CA ILE A 230 24.21 -14.92 3.38
C ILE A 230 24.03 -16.37 2.94
N THR A 231 23.38 -16.59 1.83
CA THR A 231 23.07 -17.93 1.29
C THR A 231 24.04 -18.38 0.21
N ASP A 232 25.24 -17.80 0.12
CA ASP A 232 26.24 -18.08 -0.92
C ASP A 232 25.68 -17.99 -2.35
N GLY A 233 24.78 -17.03 -2.60
CA GLY A 233 24.16 -16.81 -3.91
C GLY A 233 23.03 -17.78 -4.25
N GLN A 234 22.65 -18.69 -3.37
CA GLN A 234 21.61 -19.67 -3.65
C GLN A 234 20.22 -19.04 -3.81
N VAL A 235 19.93 -17.95 -3.08
CA VAL A 235 18.63 -17.25 -3.15
C VAL A 235 18.47 -16.48 -4.47
N ALA A 236 19.55 -15.96 -5.06
CA ALA A 236 19.48 -15.19 -6.32
C ALA A 236 19.00 -16.02 -7.53
N ASN A 237 19.08 -17.33 -7.45
CA ASN A 237 18.71 -18.26 -8.51
C ASN A 237 17.47 -19.09 -8.17
N MET A 238 16.74 -18.73 -7.10
CA MET A 238 15.53 -19.45 -6.70
C MET A 238 14.33 -18.92 -7.46
N ASP A 239 13.52 -19.83 -7.97
CA ASP A 239 12.11 -19.56 -8.24
C ASP A 239 11.40 -19.28 -6.90
N TYR A 240 10.51 -18.30 -6.85
CA TYR A 240 9.79 -17.96 -5.61
C TYR A 240 9.02 -19.14 -5.02
N ALA A 241 8.58 -20.08 -5.85
CA ALA A 241 8.01 -21.35 -5.39
C ALA A 241 9.03 -22.19 -4.57
N ASP A 242 10.33 -22.04 -4.82
CA ASP A 242 11.38 -22.72 -4.07
C ASP A 242 11.74 -22.01 -2.75
N ILE A 243 11.46 -20.73 -2.62
CA ILE A 243 11.69 -19.97 -1.37
C ILE A 243 10.80 -20.52 -0.25
N SER A 244 9.55 -20.87 -0.55
CA SER A 244 8.63 -21.48 0.43
C SER A 244 9.15 -22.82 0.96
N GLY A 245 9.84 -23.59 0.13
CA GLY A 245 10.48 -24.87 0.53
C GLY A 245 11.76 -24.73 1.35
N ARG A 246 12.29 -23.50 1.48
CA ARG A 246 13.56 -23.22 2.19
C ARG A 246 13.39 -22.20 3.33
N ALA A 247 12.19 -22.07 3.85
CA ALA A 247 11.87 -21.24 5.02
C ALA A 247 12.84 -21.46 6.18
N ASP A 248 13.24 -22.72 6.40
CA ASP A 248 14.15 -23.07 7.48
C ASP A 248 15.55 -22.46 7.28
N MET A 249 16.06 -22.39 6.06
CA MET A 249 17.36 -21.76 5.78
C MET A 249 17.35 -20.24 6.00
N LEU A 250 16.27 -19.57 5.60
CA LEU A 250 16.08 -18.13 5.86
C LEU A 250 15.90 -17.87 7.35
N LYS A 251 15.15 -18.72 8.03
CA LYS A 251 14.97 -18.67 9.47
C LYS A 251 16.31 -18.76 10.21
N ASP A 252 17.13 -19.74 9.89
CA ASP A 252 18.44 -19.92 10.51
C ASP A 252 19.37 -18.74 10.19
N ALA A 253 19.33 -18.19 8.98
CA ALA A 253 20.13 -17.03 8.59
C ALA A 253 19.71 -15.73 9.31
N VAL A 254 18.42 -15.54 9.54
CA VAL A 254 17.87 -14.33 10.18
C VAL A 254 17.91 -14.44 11.71
N LEU A 255 17.58 -15.59 12.29
CA LEU A 255 17.51 -15.77 13.74
C LEU A 255 18.86 -16.08 14.39
N ASP A 256 19.69 -16.88 13.74
CA ASP A 256 20.97 -17.39 14.30
C ASP A 256 22.21 -16.90 13.51
N GLY A 257 22.03 -16.21 12.41
CA GLY A 257 23.08 -15.79 11.51
C GLY A 257 23.55 -14.34 11.67
N PRO A 258 24.46 -13.88 10.81
CA PRO A 258 25.04 -12.54 10.87
C PRO A 258 24.03 -11.39 10.65
N LEU A 259 22.82 -11.66 10.17
CA LEU A 259 21.75 -10.67 10.07
C LEU A 259 21.14 -10.30 11.42
N SER A 260 21.09 -11.24 12.36
CA SER A 260 20.55 -10.96 13.72
C SER A 260 21.31 -9.86 14.45
N THR A 261 22.59 -9.66 14.08
CA THR A 261 23.47 -8.66 14.71
C THR A 261 23.57 -7.33 13.95
N ASN A 262 23.34 -7.32 12.64
CA ASN A 262 23.59 -6.14 11.81
C ASN A 262 22.32 -5.33 11.46
N LEU A 263 21.15 -5.93 11.43
CA LEU A 263 19.87 -5.22 11.22
C LEU A 263 19.41 -4.42 12.43
N TRP A 264 19.90 -4.74 13.64
CA TRP A 264 19.43 -4.15 14.90
C TRP A 264 20.41 -3.17 15.55
N ASN A 265 21.60 -2.99 14.97
CA ASN A 265 22.65 -2.11 15.53
C ASN A 265 22.97 -0.89 14.62
N GLY A 266 22.13 -0.60 13.64
CA GLY A 266 22.27 0.57 12.75
C GLY A 266 21.44 1.76 13.16
#